data_340eb6a652d6ee46cd81af504ab1cce1
#
_entry.id   340eb6a652d6ee46cd81af504ab1cce1
#
_cell.length_a   1.000
_cell.length_b   1.000
_cell.length_c   1.000
_cell.angle_alpha   90.00
_cell.angle_beta   90.00
_cell.angle_gamma   90.00
#
_symmetry.space_group_name_H-M   'P 1'
#
loop_
_entity.id
_entity.type
_entity.pdbx_description
1 polymer ?
#
loop_
_entity_poly.entity_id
_entity_poly.type
_entity_poly.pdbx_seq_one_letter_code
_entity_poly.pdbx_strand_id
1 'polypeptide(L)'
;MTMFVDSHAHLDGKQYDSDREQVIARAREAGVQTMVAIGNGDGPPTLDAGIQLADKYPFMYATVGIHPHEARLAGEASYQTMEQLARHAKVIAWGEIGLDYHYDHSPRETQKQVFVRQMELAAAAKLPIVIHCRPSDGSHNAWDDCLGLIQNQWARNGLGGIMHCFTGNWAQANRALDMGFMISFAGNVTFPKAQPIRDAALQVPLDRMLIETDCPYLAPVPHRGKRNEPAFVKETARQLGELRSLSMNEIGERTSRNFYDFFKLAEIAESKVPAR
;
A
#
# COMPACT_ATOMS: atom_id res chain seq x y z
N MET A 1 -14.82 -2.17 -19.76
CA MET A 1 -14.46 -0.99 -18.93
C MET A 1 -13.10 -1.24 -18.34
N THR A 2 -12.26 -0.22 -18.20
CA THR A 2 -10.93 -0.38 -17.61
C THR A 2 -11.08 -0.73 -16.13
N MET A 3 -10.32 -1.72 -15.63
CA MET A 3 -10.31 -2.09 -14.23
C MET A 3 -9.02 -1.58 -13.57
N PHE A 4 -9.17 -0.87 -12.45
CA PHE A 4 -8.06 -0.50 -11.59
C PHE A 4 -8.29 -1.03 -10.18
N VAL A 5 -7.21 -1.37 -9.49
CA VAL A 5 -7.17 -1.57 -8.05
C VAL A 5 -6.28 -0.46 -7.47
N ASP A 6 -6.77 0.21 -6.44
CA ASP A 6 -5.94 1.07 -5.59
C ASP A 6 -5.48 0.25 -4.38
N SER A 7 -4.23 -0.21 -4.42
CA SER A 7 -3.71 -1.13 -3.42
C SER A 7 -3.35 -0.49 -2.08
N HIS A 8 -3.45 0.87 -1.96
CA HIS A 8 -3.11 1.57 -0.74
C HIS A 8 -3.74 2.97 -0.68
N ALA A 9 -4.71 3.17 0.23
CA ALA A 9 -5.44 4.43 0.39
C ALA A 9 -5.82 4.70 1.85
N HIS A 10 -5.47 5.88 2.40
CA HIS A 10 -5.85 6.33 3.75
C HIS A 10 -7.20 7.06 3.71
N LEU A 11 -8.24 6.34 3.33
CA LEU A 11 -9.60 6.89 3.19
C LEU A 11 -10.31 7.13 4.53
N ASP A 12 -9.82 6.57 5.62
CA ASP A 12 -10.28 6.81 6.99
C ASP A 12 -9.88 8.20 7.52
N GLY A 13 -8.88 8.83 6.91
CA GLY A 13 -8.33 10.12 7.32
C GLY A 13 -9.35 11.25 7.38
N LYS A 14 -9.20 12.15 8.37
CA LYS A 14 -10.07 13.31 8.62
C LYS A 14 -10.20 14.27 7.43
N GLN A 15 -9.21 14.23 6.53
CA GLN A 15 -9.21 15.02 5.29
C GLN A 15 -10.40 14.70 4.38
N TYR A 16 -11.05 13.54 4.57
CA TYR A 16 -12.19 13.08 3.78
C TYR A 16 -13.53 13.17 4.50
N ASP A 17 -13.59 13.61 5.76
CA ASP A 17 -14.82 13.58 6.55
C ASP A 17 -16.01 14.29 5.88
N SER A 18 -15.74 15.37 5.15
CA SER A 18 -16.79 16.16 4.50
C SER A 18 -17.29 15.58 3.16
N ASP A 19 -16.51 14.69 2.49
CA ASP A 19 -16.83 14.24 1.13
C ASP A 19 -16.33 12.81 0.81
N ARG A 20 -16.09 11.97 1.82
CA ARG A 20 -15.55 10.60 1.65
C ARG A 20 -16.39 9.75 0.68
N GLU A 21 -17.71 9.82 0.81
CA GLU A 21 -18.60 9.06 -0.07
C GLU A 21 -18.51 9.52 -1.52
N GLN A 22 -18.40 10.82 -1.74
CA GLN A 22 -18.24 11.40 -3.08
C GLN A 22 -16.86 11.03 -3.67
N VAL A 23 -15.79 10.98 -2.85
CA VAL A 23 -14.46 10.52 -3.26
C VAL A 23 -14.54 9.06 -3.72
N ILE A 24 -15.19 8.20 -2.95
CA ILE A 24 -15.36 6.79 -3.30
C ILE A 24 -16.21 6.64 -4.58
N ALA A 25 -17.27 7.43 -4.72
CA ALA A 25 -18.10 7.43 -5.92
C ALA A 25 -17.29 7.80 -7.18
N ARG A 26 -16.51 8.90 -7.11
CA ARG A 26 -15.62 9.30 -8.22
C ARG A 26 -14.59 8.23 -8.57
N ALA A 27 -14.07 7.53 -7.57
CA ALA A 27 -13.15 6.42 -7.79
C ALA A 27 -13.83 5.30 -8.61
N ARG A 28 -15.05 4.93 -8.22
CA ARG A 28 -15.85 3.92 -8.96
C ARG A 28 -16.13 4.35 -10.39
N GLU A 29 -16.52 5.61 -10.60
CA GLU A 29 -16.74 6.19 -11.93
C GLU A 29 -15.45 6.21 -12.78
N ALA A 30 -14.29 6.40 -12.15
CA ALA A 30 -12.98 6.34 -12.80
C ALA A 30 -12.52 4.91 -13.14
N GLY A 31 -13.28 3.87 -12.76
CA GLY A 31 -12.97 2.46 -13.04
C GLY A 31 -12.19 1.75 -11.92
N VAL A 32 -12.06 2.34 -10.74
CA VAL A 32 -11.43 1.67 -9.59
C VAL A 32 -12.39 0.62 -9.03
N GLN A 33 -12.09 -0.66 -9.23
CA GLN A 33 -12.95 -1.78 -8.85
C GLN A 33 -12.74 -2.21 -7.40
N THR A 34 -11.52 -2.08 -6.89
CA THR A 34 -11.16 -2.45 -5.52
C THR A 34 -10.24 -1.39 -4.91
N MET A 35 -10.40 -1.14 -3.63
CA MET A 35 -9.57 -0.24 -2.84
C MET A 35 -9.16 -0.95 -1.55
N VAL A 36 -7.93 -0.73 -1.09
CA VAL A 36 -7.45 -1.19 0.22
C VAL A 36 -7.37 0.01 1.16
N ALA A 37 -8.23 0.01 2.19
CA ALA A 37 -8.18 0.99 3.26
C ALA A 37 -7.08 0.60 4.26
N ILE A 38 -6.12 1.49 4.45
CA ILE A 38 -4.99 1.24 5.35
C ILE A 38 -5.40 1.50 6.79
N GLY A 39 -5.42 0.46 7.59
CA GLY A 39 -6.01 0.45 8.92
C GLY A 39 -5.10 0.95 10.05
N ASN A 40 -4.22 1.93 9.78
CA ASN A 40 -3.32 2.47 10.82
C ASN A 40 -4.03 3.47 11.75
N GLY A 41 -5.07 4.15 11.25
CA GLY A 41 -5.72 5.23 11.96
C GLY A 41 -4.74 6.30 12.42
N ASP A 42 -5.05 6.91 13.57
CA ASP A 42 -4.13 7.80 14.29
C ASP A 42 -3.29 7.01 15.36
N GLY A 43 -2.97 5.74 15.08
CA GLY A 43 -2.28 4.84 15.99
C GLY A 43 -3.20 3.94 16.83
N PRO A 44 -2.71 3.36 17.95
CA PRO A 44 -3.39 2.31 18.69
C PRO A 44 -4.87 2.51 19.06
N PRO A 45 -5.39 3.71 19.32
CA PRO A 45 -6.80 3.88 19.63
C PRO A 45 -7.76 3.65 18.45
N THR A 46 -7.27 3.66 17.20
CA THR A 46 -8.10 3.64 15.97
C THR A 46 -7.65 2.59 14.95
N LEU A 47 -7.08 1.48 15.41
CA LEU A 47 -6.54 0.40 14.55
C LEU A 47 -7.61 -0.30 13.70
N ASP A 48 -8.89 -0.15 13.99
CA ASP A 48 -10.02 -0.73 13.25
C ASP A 48 -10.63 0.21 12.20
N ALA A 49 -10.12 1.44 12.06
CA ALA A 49 -10.71 2.46 11.20
C ALA A 49 -10.84 2.00 9.73
N GLY A 50 -9.81 1.34 9.19
CA GLY A 50 -9.85 0.77 7.85
C GLY A 50 -10.90 -0.34 7.71
N ILE A 51 -11.09 -1.18 8.73
CA ILE A 51 -12.10 -2.25 8.74
C ILE A 51 -13.50 -1.65 8.77
N GLN A 52 -13.75 -0.67 9.65
CA GLN A 52 -15.05 0.02 9.74
C GLN A 52 -15.44 0.66 8.39
N LEU A 53 -14.45 1.14 7.64
CA LEU A 53 -14.70 1.66 6.30
C LEU A 53 -14.95 0.53 5.29
N ALA A 54 -14.14 -0.53 5.31
CA ALA A 54 -14.25 -1.65 4.39
C ALA A 54 -15.59 -2.42 4.54
N ASP A 55 -16.15 -2.46 5.73
CA ASP A 55 -17.45 -3.10 5.98
C ASP A 55 -18.62 -2.40 5.30
N LYS A 56 -18.50 -1.10 5.02
CA LYS A 56 -19.52 -0.35 4.31
C LYS A 56 -19.57 -0.64 2.81
N TYR A 57 -18.48 -1.19 2.25
CA TYR A 57 -18.35 -1.36 0.81
C TYR A 57 -17.86 -2.77 0.46
N PRO A 58 -18.60 -3.54 -0.36
CA PRO A 58 -18.23 -4.91 -0.73
C PRO A 58 -16.90 -4.98 -1.49
N PHE A 59 -16.55 -3.93 -2.23
CA PHE A 59 -15.33 -3.81 -3.05
C PHE A 59 -14.12 -3.26 -2.29
N MET A 60 -14.21 -3.09 -0.98
CA MET A 60 -13.12 -2.56 -0.16
C MET A 60 -12.58 -3.64 0.77
N TYR A 61 -11.26 -3.69 0.89
CA TYR A 61 -10.52 -4.48 1.86
C TYR A 61 -9.77 -3.57 2.82
N ALA A 62 -9.20 -4.14 3.88
CA ALA A 62 -8.46 -3.39 4.88
C ALA A 62 -7.14 -4.08 5.25
N THR A 63 -6.27 -3.32 5.88
CA THR A 63 -5.08 -3.81 6.58
C THR A 63 -5.18 -3.48 8.07
N VAL A 64 -4.32 -4.08 8.90
CA VAL A 64 -4.12 -3.72 10.30
C VAL A 64 -2.64 -3.61 10.59
N GLY A 65 -2.22 -2.56 11.31
CA GLY A 65 -0.81 -2.35 11.61
C GLY A 65 -0.57 -1.08 12.40
N ILE A 66 0.65 -0.93 12.93
CA ILE A 66 1.14 0.31 13.54
C ILE A 66 2.23 0.87 12.63
N HIS A 67 1.97 2.03 12.06
CA HIS A 67 2.91 2.75 11.21
C HIS A 67 4.20 3.14 11.99
N PRO A 68 5.37 3.20 11.36
CA PRO A 68 6.61 3.57 12.04
C PRO A 68 6.55 4.93 12.76
N HIS A 69 5.72 5.87 12.33
CA HIS A 69 5.51 7.13 13.04
C HIS A 69 4.99 6.92 14.47
N GLU A 70 4.08 5.96 14.66
CA GLU A 70 3.41 5.65 15.92
C GLU A 70 4.08 4.50 16.70
N ALA A 71 5.24 3.99 16.23
CA ALA A 71 5.93 2.86 16.86
C ALA A 71 6.15 3.06 18.37
N ARG A 72 6.40 4.29 18.83
CA ARG A 72 6.54 4.64 20.25
C ARG A 72 5.28 4.40 21.09
N LEU A 73 4.12 4.24 20.45
CA LEU A 73 2.83 3.99 21.10
C LEU A 73 2.46 2.50 21.11
N ALA A 74 3.27 1.66 20.45
CA ALA A 74 3.03 0.23 20.39
C ALA A 74 3.24 -0.42 21.77
N GLY A 75 2.37 -1.36 22.10
CA GLY A 75 2.47 -2.11 23.35
C GLY A 75 1.61 -3.38 23.28
N GLU A 76 1.68 -4.22 24.30
CA GLU A 76 1.04 -5.53 24.32
C GLU A 76 -0.47 -5.43 24.04
N ALA A 77 -1.17 -4.45 24.61
CA ALA A 77 -2.60 -4.24 24.39
C ALA A 77 -2.93 -3.97 22.91
N SER A 78 -2.10 -3.14 22.22
CA SER A 78 -2.31 -2.88 20.79
C SER A 78 -2.00 -4.12 19.94
N TYR A 79 -1.01 -4.91 20.30
CA TYR A 79 -0.70 -6.17 19.62
C TYR A 79 -1.86 -7.17 19.73
N GLN A 80 -2.42 -7.36 20.93
CA GLN A 80 -3.59 -8.22 21.15
C GLN A 80 -4.81 -7.73 20.36
N THR A 81 -5.03 -6.42 20.30
CA THR A 81 -6.10 -5.85 19.48
C THR A 81 -5.88 -6.17 18.00
N MET A 82 -4.67 -5.97 17.47
CA MET A 82 -4.37 -6.28 16.06
C MET A 82 -4.52 -7.77 15.74
N GLU A 83 -4.14 -8.69 16.65
CA GLU A 83 -4.35 -10.12 16.48
C GLU A 83 -5.84 -10.49 16.36
N GLN A 84 -6.70 -9.78 17.08
CA GLN A 84 -8.16 -9.95 16.97
C GLN A 84 -8.68 -9.40 15.63
N LEU A 85 -8.29 -8.18 15.28
CA LEU A 85 -8.68 -7.49 14.05
C LEU A 85 -8.19 -8.24 12.80
N ALA A 86 -7.00 -8.84 12.84
CA ALA A 86 -6.44 -9.62 11.74
C ALA A 86 -7.28 -10.85 11.34
N ARG A 87 -8.21 -11.28 12.18
CA ARG A 87 -9.15 -12.39 11.88
C ARG A 87 -10.38 -11.93 11.09
N HIS A 88 -10.54 -10.63 10.89
CA HIS A 88 -11.68 -10.09 10.18
C HIS A 88 -11.61 -10.41 8.69
N ALA A 89 -12.72 -10.81 8.07
CA ALA A 89 -12.77 -11.28 6.68
C ALA A 89 -12.33 -10.22 5.64
N LYS A 90 -12.40 -8.94 5.98
CA LYS A 90 -11.96 -7.83 5.14
C LYS A 90 -10.46 -7.54 5.27
N VAL A 91 -9.78 -8.07 6.27
CA VAL A 91 -8.34 -7.85 6.46
C VAL A 91 -7.55 -8.83 5.59
N ILE A 92 -6.79 -8.29 4.64
CA ILE A 92 -6.04 -9.07 3.65
C ILE A 92 -4.51 -8.99 3.84
N ALA A 93 -4.03 -8.05 4.67
CA ALA A 93 -2.60 -7.91 4.96
C ALA A 93 -2.38 -7.30 6.35
N TRP A 94 -1.17 -7.48 6.87
CA TRP A 94 -0.68 -6.80 8.05
C TRP A 94 0.16 -5.59 7.62
N GLY A 95 -0.30 -4.40 7.90
CA GLY A 95 0.33 -3.16 7.46
C GLY A 95 -0.59 -1.94 7.65
N GLU A 96 -0.04 -0.81 7.53
CA GLU A 96 1.29 -0.46 7.05
C GLU A 96 2.30 -0.53 8.20
N ILE A 97 3.42 -1.21 7.99
CA ILE A 97 4.51 -1.39 8.97
C ILE A 97 5.86 -1.10 8.29
N GLY A 98 6.91 -0.86 9.06
CA GLY A 98 8.23 -0.64 8.47
C GLY A 98 9.06 0.43 9.15
N LEU A 99 9.79 1.22 8.34
CA LEU A 99 10.76 2.21 8.83
C LEU A 99 10.60 3.56 8.12
N ASP A 100 10.59 4.65 8.90
CA ASP A 100 10.64 6.03 8.41
C ASP A 100 11.78 6.79 9.11
N TYR A 101 12.88 7.00 8.40
CA TYR A 101 14.05 7.74 8.86
C TYR A 101 14.09 9.17 8.32
N HIS A 102 13.06 9.59 7.61
CA HIS A 102 12.92 10.96 7.14
C HIS A 102 12.28 11.83 8.22
N TYR A 103 11.15 11.41 8.76
CA TYR A 103 10.44 12.15 9.79
C TYR A 103 10.90 11.84 11.21
N ASP A 104 11.37 10.62 11.47
CA ASP A 104 11.88 10.17 12.77
C ASP A 104 10.91 10.44 13.95
N HIS A 105 9.58 10.34 13.72
CA HIS A 105 8.57 10.60 14.77
C HIS A 105 8.64 9.61 15.93
N SER A 106 9.15 8.42 15.71
CA SER A 106 9.52 7.46 16.75
C SER A 106 11.02 7.14 16.63
N PRO A 107 11.72 6.84 17.75
CA PRO A 107 13.12 6.46 17.71
C PRO A 107 13.36 5.25 16.78
N ARG A 108 14.40 5.27 15.96
CA ARG A 108 14.69 4.24 14.94
C ARG A 108 14.77 2.83 15.51
N GLU A 109 15.41 2.66 16.68
CA GLU A 109 15.48 1.36 17.32
C GLU A 109 14.10 0.86 17.78
N THR A 110 13.24 1.76 18.23
CA THR A 110 11.84 1.42 18.54
C THR A 110 11.09 1.03 17.27
N GLN A 111 11.28 1.77 16.15
CA GLN A 111 10.68 1.40 14.86
C GLN A 111 11.09 -0.02 14.45
N LYS A 112 12.38 -0.36 14.53
CA LYS A 112 12.91 -1.70 14.20
C LYS A 112 12.29 -2.80 15.08
N GLN A 113 12.24 -2.59 16.39
CA GLN A 113 11.66 -3.55 17.35
C GLN A 113 10.18 -3.79 17.06
N VAL A 114 9.41 -2.72 16.86
CA VAL A 114 7.96 -2.80 16.54
C VAL A 114 7.74 -3.43 15.17
N PHE A 115 8.57 -3.15 14.20
CA PHE A 115 8.53 -3.77 12.87
C PHE A 115 8.74 -5.29 12.96
N VAL A 116 9.79 -5.74 13.68
CA VAL A 116 10.06 -7.17 13.89
C VAL A 116 8.87 -7.84 14.61
N ARG A 117 8.38 -7.23 15.68
CA ARG A 117 7.24 -7.78 16.43
C ARG A 117 6.00 -7.93 15.54
N GLN A 118 5.70 -6.96 14.72
CA GLN A 118 4.56 -7.02 13.80
C GLN A 118 4.76 -8.07 12.69
N MET A 119 5.97 -8.30 12.21
CA MET A 119 6.26 -9.42 11.29
C MET A 119 5.98 -10.78 11.93
N GLU A 120 6.32 -10.96 13.21
CA GLU A 120 6.00 -12.20 13.95
C GLU A 120 4.49 -12.43 14.03
N LEU A 121 3.73 -11.39 14.37
CA LEU A 121 2.27 -11.45 14.48
C LEU A 121 1.60 -11.71 13.12
N ALA A 122 2.08 -11.05 12.07
CA ALA A 122 1.63 -11.26 10.70
C ALA A 122 1.87 -12.72 10.24
N ALA A 123 3.05 -13.27 10.56
CA ALA A 123 3.37 -14.66 10.26
C ALA A 123 2.43 -15.64 10.99
N ALA A 124 2.14 -15.39 12.27
CA ALA A 124 1.19 -16.18 13.05
C ALA A 124 -0.23 -16.10 12.47
N ALA A 125 -0.65 -14.94 11.99
CA ALA A 125 -1.92 -14.71 11.32
C ALA A 125 -1.95 -15.24 9.87
N LYS A 126 -0.81 -15.64 9.29
CA LYS A 126 -0.64 -16.05 7.89
C LYS A 126 -1.06 -14.96 6.89
N LEU A 127 -0.86 -13.70 7.23
CA LEU A 127 -1.13 -12.56 6.37
C LEU A 127 0.17 -12.05 5.74
N PRO A 128 0.18 -11.66 4.46
CA PRO A 128 1.29 -10.92 3.86
C PRO A 128 1.43 -9.55 4.53
N ILE A 129 2.58 -8.88 4.33
CA ILE A 129 2.86 -7.58 4.95
C ILE A 129 2.89 -6.45 3.92
N VAL A 130 2.44 -5.24 4.34
CA VAL A 130 2.54 -4.00 3.57
C VAL A 130 3.59 -3.12 4.22
N ILE A 131 4.63 -2.77 3.46
CA ILE A 131 5.85 -2.16 3.97
C ILE A 131 5.97 -0.70 3.58
N HIS A 132 6.07 0.15 4.59
CA HIS A 132 6.58 1.51 4.51
C HIS A 132 8.10 1.52 4.62
N CYS A 133 8.79 2.15 3.68
CA CYS A 133 10.24 2.35 3.78
C CYS A 133 10.63 3.71 3.25
N ARG A 134 11.01 4.63 4.16
CA ARG A 134 11.45 5.97 3.80
C ARG A 134 12.79 6.32 4.42
N PRO A 135 13.85 6.44 3.60
CA PRO A 135 15.18 6.78 4.10
C PRO A 135 15.30 8.25 4.46
N SER A 136 16.31 8.60 5.24
CA SER A 136 16.75 9.98 5.43
C SER A 136 17.16 10.59 4.09
N ASP A 137 17.01 11.90 3.95
CA ASP A 137 17.36 12.60 2.72
C ASP A 137 18.80 12.31 2.27
N GLY A 138 18.95 11.95 1.01
CA GLY A 138 20.26 11.63 0.41
C GLY A 138 20.89 10.33 0.90
N SER A 139 20.18 9.47 1.60
CA SER A 139 20.66 8.21 2.16
C SER A 139 19.84 7.01 1.68
N HIS A 140 20.36 5.80 1.91
CA HIS A 140 19.65 4.52 1.72
C HIS A 140 19.45 3.77 3.03
N ASN A 141 19.75 4.38 4.18
CA ASN A 141 19.84 3.74 5.48
C ASN A 141 18.57 2.97 5.89
N ALA A 142 17.37 3.52 5.67
CA ALA A 142 16.14 2.79 5.97
C ALA A 142 15.94 1.58 5.04
N TRP A 143 16.35 1.66 3.78
CA TRP A 143 16.30 0.54 2.83
C TRP A 143 17.20 -0.61 3.27
N ASP A 144 18.43 -0.30 3.72
CA ASP A 144 19.39 -1.31 4.15
C ASP A 144 18.87 -2.04 5.39
N ASP A 145 18.40 -1.30 6.40
CA ASP A 145 17.81 -1.85 7.62
C ASP A 145 16.51 -2.63 7.32
N CYS A 146 15.60 -2.06 6.55
CA CYS A 146 14.31 -2.67 6.23
C CYS A 146 14.48 -3.99 5.49
N LEU A 147 15.21 -4.00 4.38
CA LEU A 147 15.45 -5.22 3.60
C LEU A 147 16.29 -6.25 4.38
N GLY A 148 17.21 -5.81 5.25
CA GLY A 148 17.94 -6.69 6.15
C GLY A 148 17.03 -7.37 7.17
N LEU A 149 16.13 -6.63 7.80
CA LEU A 149 15.16 -7.18 8.75
C LEU A 149 14.17 -8.14 8.06
N ILE A 150 13.67 -7.78 6.88
CA ILE A 150 12.79 -8.65 6.09
C ILE A 150 13.51 -9.96 5.74
N GLN A 151 14.75 -9.89 5.25
CA GLN A 151 15.53 -11.07 4.88
C GLN A 151 15.73 -12.01 6.07
N ASN A 152 16.04 -11.47 7.24
CA ASN A 152 16.37 -12.26 8.43
C ASN A 152 15.15 -12.79 9.18
N GLN A 153 14.04 -12.05 9.21
CA GLN A 153 12.90 -12.33 10.07
C GLN A 153 11.65 -12.80 9.29
N TRP A 154 11.52 -12.42 8.00
CA TRP A 154 10.29 -12.60 7.25
C TRP A 154 10.41 -13.54 6.04
N ALA A 155 11.42 -13.40 5.20
CA ALA A 155 11.49 -14.02 3.87
C ALA A 155 11.24 -15.54 3.87
N ARG A 156 11.67 -16.23 4.93
CA ARG A 156 11.50 -17.70 5.08
C ARG A 156 10.04 -18.16 5.23
N ASN A 157 9.11 -17.24 5.55
CA ASN A 157 7.71 -17.60 5.76
C ASN A 157 6.96 -17.87 4.44
N GLY A 158 7.49 -17.41 3.31
CA GLY A 158 6.89 -17.59 1.99
C GLY A 158 5.58 -16.81 1.76
N LEU A 159 5.20 -15.93 2.68
CA LEU A 159 3.95 -15.15 2.60
C LEU A 159 4.09 -13.92 1.69
N GLY A 160 5.32 -13.51 1.39
CA GLY A 160 5.59 -12.31 0.60
C GLY A 160 5.10 -11.02 1.25
N GLY A 161 4.91 -10.00 0.44
CA GLY A 161 4.43 -8.69 0.89
C GLY A 161 4.34 -7.69 -0.24
N ILE A 162 4.08 -6.44 0.11
CA ILE A 162 4.04 -5.32 -0.83
C ILE A 162 5.01 -4.25 -0.31
N MET A 163 5.98 -3.87 -1.15
CA MET A 163 6.72 -2.63 -0.96
C MET A 163 5.84 -1.50 -1.47
N HIS A 164 5.07 -0.88 -0.56
CA HIS A 164 4.15 0.18 -0.93
C HIS A 164 4.89 1.48 -1.23
N CYS A 165 4.28 2.35 -2.03
CA CYS A 165 4.79 3.68 -2.37
C CYS A 165 6.29 3.67 -2.69
N PHE A 166 6.71 2.73 -3.55
CA PHE A 166 8.12 2.41 -3.76
C PHE A 166 8.93 3.65 -4.19
N THR A 167 9.95 3.98 -3.41
CA THR A 167 10.86 5.11 -3.63
C THR A 167 12.32 4.71 -3.83
N GLY A 168 12.58 3.41 -3.80
CA GLY A 168 13.91 2.85 -3.98
C GLY A 168 14.39 2.86 -5.45
N ASN A 169 15.59 2.34 -5.64
CA ASN A 169 16.16 2.06 -6.96
C ASN A 169 15.98 0.59 -7.33
N TRP A 170 16.48 0.19 -8.51
CA TRP A 170 16.40 -1.19 -8.97
C TRP A 170 17.05 -2.21 -8.03
N ALA A 171 18.18 -1.89 -7.40
CA ALA A 171 18.85 -2.84 -6.50
C ALA A 171 17.96 -3.18 -5.29
N GLN A 172 17.27 -2.20 -4.72
CA GLN A 172 16.31 -2.41 -3.64
C GLN A 172 15.07 -3.17 -4.12
N ALA A 173 14.54 -2.80 -5.31
CA ALA A 173 13.41 -3.51 -5.90
C ALA A 173 13.75 -5.00 -6.13
N ASN A 174 14.91 -5.28 -6.72
CA ASN A 174 15.33 -6.66 -7.01
C ASN A 174 15.48 -7.49 -5.73
N ARG A 175 16.08 -6.93 -4.67
CA ARG A 175 16.16 -7.62 -3.37
C ARG A 175 14.79 -7.93 -2.78
N ALA A 176 13.82 -7.02 -2.89
CA ALA A 176 12.45 -7.26 -2.45
C ALA A 176 11.75 -8.34 -3.29
N LEU A 177 11.91 -8.31 -4.62
CA LEU A 177 11.38 -9.32 -5.53
C LEU A 177 11.91 -10.73 -5.22
N ASP A 178 13.21 -10.86 -4.93
CA ASP A 178 13.85 -12.13 -4.56
C ASP A 178 13.26 -12.71 -3.25
N MET A 179 12.73 -11.86 -2.38
CA MET A 179 12.04 -12.24 -1.13
C MET A 179 10.52 -12.44 -1.32
N GLY A 180 10.01 -12.43 -2.55
CA GLY A 180 8.60 -12.69 -2.86
C GLY A 180 7.68 -11.47 -2.77
N PHE A 181 8.21 -10.25 -2.74
CA PHE A 181 7.42 -9.04 -2.65
C PHE A 181 6.89 -8.57 -4.00
N MET A 182 5.74 -7.90 -3.96
CA MET A 182 5.23 -7.05 -5.02
C MET A 182 5.79 -5.63 -4.85
N ILE A 183 5.94 -4.90 -5.95
CA ILE A 183 6.37 -3.49 -5.93
C ILE A 183 5.18 -2.63 -6.36
N SER A 184 4.74 -1.75 -5.46
CA SER A 184 3.61 -0.85 -5.74
C SER A 184 4.10 0.57 -6.00
N PHE A 185 3.62 1.14 -7.10
CA PHE A 185 3.96 2.49 -7.53
C PHE A 185 2.80 3.44 -7.29
N ALA A 186 3.10 4.57 -6.64
CA ALA A 186 2.17 5.65 -6.36
C ALA A 186 2.34 6.84 -7.32
N GLY A 187 1.59 7.91 -7.09
CA GLY A 187 1.62 9.12 -7.90
C GLY A 187 2.98 9.79 -8.02
N ASN A 188 3.91 9.50 -7.10
CA ASN A 188 5.29 9.99 -7.12
C ASN A 188 6.08 9.59 -8.38
N VAL A 189 5.74 8.48 -9.06
CA VAL A 189 6.38 8.07 -10.31
C VAL A 189 6.21 9.12 -11.42
N THR A 190 5.16 9.94 -11.34
CA THR A 190 4.86 11.01 -12.29
C THR A 190 5.69 12.29 -12.03
N PHE A 191 6.42 12.38 -10.90
CA PHE A 191 7.09 13.62 -10.52
C PHE A 191 8.35 13.86 -11.37
N PRO A 192 8.68 15.12 -11.68
CA PRO A 192 9.84 15.44 -12.53
C PRO A 192 11.15 14.82 -12.02
N LYS A 193 11.37 14.83 -10.71
CA LYS A 193 12.60 14.32 -10.07
C LYS A 193 12.60 12.81 -9.76
N ALA A 194 11.58 12.06 -10.20
CA ALA A 194 11.41 10.65 -9.86
C ALA A 194 12.14 9.68 -10.82
N GLN A 195 13.26 10.11 -11.45
CA GLN A 195 13.97 9.26 -12.40
C GLN A 195 14.40 7.90 -11.82
N PRO A 196 14.96 7.80 -10.58
CA PRO A 196 15.31 6.50 -10.01
C PRO A 196 14.11 5.54 -9.86
N ILE A 197 12.92 6.08 -9.54
CA ILE A 197 11.69 5.28 -9.44
C ILE A 197 11.26 4.78 -10.84
N ARG A 198 11.34 5.65 -11.86
CA ARG A 198 11.04 5.26 -13.25
C ARG A 198 12.02 4.22 -13.79
N ASP A 199 13.30 4.34 -13.46
CA ASP A 199 14.31 3.36 -13.85
C ASP A 199 14.05 1.99 -13.20
N ALA A 200 13.60 1.96 -11.95
CA ALA A 200 13.15 0.75 -11.29
C ALA A 200 11.87 0.20 -11.94
N ALA A 201 10.89 1.08 -12.22
CA ALA A 201 9.63 0.67 -12.86
C ALA A 201 9.82 0.09 -14.27
N LEU A 202 10.87 0.46 -14.99
CA LEU A 202 11.25 -0.16 -16.26
C LEU A 202 11.74 -1.61 -16.12
N GLN A 203 12.29 -1.98 -14.96
CA GLN A 203 12.95 -3.27 -14.73
C GLN A 203 12.07 -4.25 -13.93
N VAL A 204 11.18 -3.76 -13.06
CA VAL A 204 10.26 -4.59 -12.28
C VAL A 204 9.40 -5.44 -13.23
N PRO A 205 9.34 -6.78 -13.08
CA PRO A 205 8.46 -7.62 -13.88
C PRO A 205 7.00 -7.18 -13.81
N LEU A 206 6.30 -7.19 -14.94
CA LEU A 206 4.91 -6.71 -15.00
C LEU A 206 3.94 -7.51 -14.12
N ASP A 207 4.22 -8.78 -13.87
CA ASP A 207 3.46 -9.66 -12.98
C ASP A 207 3.80 -9.48 -11.49
N ARG A 208 4.73 -8.57 -11.18
CA ARG A 208 5.14 -8.22 -9.81
C ARG A 208 4.86 -6.76 -9.47
N MET A 209 4.12 -6.08 -10.33
CA MET A 209 3.82 -4.66 -10.21
C MET A 209 2.40 -4.44 -9.70
N LEU A 210 2.24 -3.50 -8.78
CA LEU A 210 0.96 -2.94 -8.34
C LEU A 210 0.95 -1.42 -8.55
N ILE A 211 -0.23 -0.84 -8.46
CA ILE A 211 -0.43 0.61 -8.45
C ILE A 211 -1.33 1.02 -7.29
N GLU A 212 -1.11 2.23 -6.82
CA GLU A 212 -1.85 2.81 -5.70
C GLU A 212 -1.87 4.32 -5.78
N THR A 213 -2.65 4.94 -4.91
CA THR A 213 -2.63 6.40 -4.77
C THR A 213 -1.81 6.89 -3.58
N ASP A 214 -1.80 6.15 -2.48
CA ASP A 214 -1.33 6.65 -1.18
C ASP A 214 -2.08 7.92 -0.75
N CYS A 215 -3.33 8.04 -1.17
CA CYS A 215 -4.15 9.21 -0.90
C CYS A 215 -4.45 9.37 0.61
N PRO A 216 -4.43 10.59 1.16
CA PRO A 216 -4.53 11.91 0.52
C PRO A 216 -3.20 12.50 0.01
N TYR A 217 -2.11 11.76 0.11
CA TYR A 217 -0.76 12.21 -0.22
C TYR A 217 -0.43 12.00 -1.72
N LEU A 218 0.70 12.54 -2.16
CA LEU A 218 1.36 12.21 -3.43
C LEU A 218 0.50 12.35 -4.69
N ALA A 219 -0.44 13.32 -4.72
CA ALA A 219 -1.26 13.54 -5.92
C ALA A 219 -0.39 13.57 -7.20
N PRO A 220 -0.69 12.71 -8.20
CA PRO A 220 0.08 12.61 -9.42
C PRO A 220 -0.03 13.88 -10.30
N VAL A 221 0.84 14.03 -11.28
CA VAL A 221 0.63 14.99 -12.38
C VAL A 221 -0.57 14.48 -13.20
N PRO A 222 -1.57 15.31 -13.56
CA PRO A 222 -1.60 16.78 -13.46
C PRO A 222 -2.21 17.33 -12.16
N HIS A 223 -2.45 16.52 -11.16
CA HIS A 223 -3.19 16.91 -9.93
C HIS A 223 -2.28 17.42 -8.80
N ARG A 224 -1.00 17.65 -9.05
CA ARG A 224 -0.06 18.16 -8.04
C ARG A 224 -0.60 19.37 -7.28
N GLY A 225 -0.36 19.37 -5.94
CA GLY A 225 -0.83 20.44 -5.06
C GLY A 225 -2.30 20.34 -4.63
N LYS A 226 -3.04 19.37 -5.14
CA LYS A 226 -4.39 19.04 -4.67
C LYS A 226 -4.34 17.86 -3.69
N ARG A 227 -5.40 17.68 -2.90
CA ARG A 227 -5.62 16.45 -2.14
C ARG A 227 -5.76 15.28 -3.14
N ASN A 228 -4.99 14.23 -2.94
CA ASN A 228 -5.08 13.02 -3.75
C ASN A 228 -6.38 12.25 -3.45
N GLU A 229 -6.83 11.42 -4.38
CA GLU A 229 -7.98 10.54 -4.23
C GLU A 229 -7.82 9.29 -5.10
N PRO A 230 -8.49 8.16 -4.79
CA PRO A 230 -8.32 6.90 -5.53
C PRO A 230 -8.63 7.00 -7.02
N ALA A 231 -9.49 7.93 -7.44
CA ALA A 231 -9.78 8.19 -8.85
C ALA A 231 -8.52 8.58 -9.66
N PHE A 232 -7.46 9.03 -9.00
CA PHE A 232 -6.22 9.46 -9.67
C PHE A 232 -5.21 8.33 -9.88
N VAL A 233 -5.48 7.10 -9.42
CA VAL A 233 -4.62 5.93 -9.66
C VAL A 233 -4.38 5.68 -11.16
N LYS A 234 -5.32 6.06 -12.00
CA LYS A 234 -5.21 6.00 -13.46
C LYS A 234 -4.02 6.83 -14.02
N GLU A 235 -3.63 7.91 -13.36
CA GLU A 235 -2.50 8.72 -13.79
C GLU A 235 -1.16 8.00 -13.51
N THR A 236 -1.09 7.25 -12.40
CA THR A 236 0.02 6.32 -12.13
C THR A 236 0.08 5.24 -13.21
N ALA A 237 -1.05 4.62 -13.54
CA ALA A 237 -1.14 3.62 -14.61
C ALA A 237 -0.74 4.20 -15.97
N ARG A 238 -1.15 5.43 -16.30
CA ARG A 238 -0.76 6.13 -17.53
C ARG A 238 0.74 6.31 -17.62
N GLN A 239 1.37 6.84 -16.57
CA GLN A 239 2.82 7.06 -16.53
C GLN A 239 3.60 5.75 -16.70
N LEU A 240 3.18 4.69 -16.03
CA LEU A 240 3.79 3.36 -16.18
C LEU A 240 3.58 2.79 -17.59
N GLY A 241 2.42 3.03 -18.18
CA GLY A 241 2.11 2.64 -19.56
C GLY A 241 3.04 3.35 -20.56
N GLU A 242 3.23 4.66 -20.44
CA GLU A 242 4.17 5.43 -21.27
C GLU A 242 5.60 4.90 -21.14
N LEU A 243 6.06 4.61 -19.90
CA LEU A 243 7.38 4.05 -19.66
C LEU A 243 7.57 2.66 -20.30
N ARG A 244 6.53 1.84 -20.30
CA ARG A 244 6.58 0.43 -20.73
C ARG A 244 6.06 0.21 -22.15
N SER A 245 5.70 1.27 -22.89
CA SER A 245 5.07 1.19 -24.22
C SER A 245 3.77 0.35 -24.21
N LEU A 246 2.98 0.53 -23.14
CA LEU A 246 1.68 -0.10 -22.95
C LEU A 246 0.61 0.99 -22.77
N SER A 247 -0.64 0.66 -23.03
CA SER A 247 -1.74 1.55 -22.70
C SER A 247 -1.97 1.61 -21.18
N MET A 248 -2.58 2.70 -20.71
CA MET A 248 -3.05 2.83 -19.34
C MET A 248 -3.96 1.66 -18.92
N ASN A 249 -4.80 1.18 -19.84
CA ASN A 249 -5.73 0.09 -19.60
C ASN A 249 -4.99 -1.25 -19.40
N GLU A 250 -3.99 -1.55 -20.21
CA GLU A 250 -3.17 -2.76 -20.05
C GLU A 250 -2.44 -2.77 -18.71
N ILE A 251 -1.91 -1.63 -18.26
CA ILE A 251 -1.32 -1.53 -16.92
C ILE A 251 -2.38 -1.79 -15.85
N GLY A 252 -3.54 -1.13 -15.96
CA GLY A 252 -4.65 -1.32 -15.01
C GLY A 252 -5.09 -2.78 -14.89
N GLU A 253 -5.33 -3.46 -16.02
CA GLU A 253 -5.72 -4.87 -16.04
C GLU A 253 -4.65 -5.80 -15.46
N ARG A 254 -3.37 -5.59 -15.82
CA ARG A 254 -2.26 -6.42 -15.33
C ARG A 254 -2.06 -6.27 -13.82
N THR A 255 -2.01 -5.03 -13.34
CA THR A 255 -1.81 -4.75 -11.92
C THR A 255 -3.01 -5.17 -11.07
N SER A 256 -4.23 -5.06 -11.60
CA SER A 256 -5.43 -5.58 -10.93
C SER A 256 -5.39 -7.11 -10.83
N ARG A 257 -5.04 -7.81 -11.90
CA ARG A 257 -4.86 -9.27 -11.88
C ARG A 257 -3.80 -9.67 -10.86
N ASN A 258 -2.64 -9.01 -10.88
CA ASN A 258 -1.56 -9.26 -9.91
C ASN A 258 -2.04 -9.12 -8.47
N PHE A 259 -2.88 -8.11 -8.19
CA PHE A 259 -3.47 -7.91 -6.87
C PHE A 259 -4.35 -9.09 -6.45
N TYR A 260 -5.29 -9.50 -7.31
CA TYR A 260 -6.19 -10.61 -6.99
C TYR A 260 -5.44 -11.95 -6.86
N ASP A 261 -4.46 -12.20 -7.72
CA ASP A 261 -3.62 -13.40 -7.67
C ASP A 261 -2.77 -13.43 -6.40
N PHE A 262 -2.15 -12.32 -6.02
CA PHE A 262 -1.32 -12.22 -4.82
C PHE A 262 -2.12 -12.49 -3.54
N PHE A 263 -3.30 -11.88 -3.42
CA PHE A 263 -4.16 -12.07 -2.25
C PHE A 263 -5.09 -13.30 -2.36
N LYS A 264 -5.07 -14.03 -3.48
CA LYS A 264 -5.96 -15.17 -3.76
C LYS A 264 -7.44 -14.80 -3.62
N LEU A 265 -7.80 -13.61 -4.07
CA LEU A 265 -9.15 -13.08 -4.06
C LEU A 265 -9.83 -13.37 -5.40
N ALA A 266 -11.14 -13.62 -5.39
CA ALA A 266 -11.91 -13.63 -6.62
C ALA A 266 -12.02 -12.20 -7.16
N GLU A 267 -11.83 -12.01 -8.48
CA GLU A 267 -12.13 -10.75 -9.14
C GLU A 267 -13.60 -10.37 -8.85
N ILE A 268 -13.84 -9.12 -8.45
CA ILE A 268 -15.19 -8.64 -8.20
C ILE A 268 -15.88 -8.53 -9.57
N ALA A 269 -16.75 -9.51 -9.88
CA ALA A 269 -17.57 -9.45 -11.09
C ALA A 269 -18.33 -8.12 -11.11
N GLU A 270 -18.36 -7.44 -12.28
CA GLU A 270 -19.12 -6.20 -12.49
C GLU A 270 -20.55 -6.39 -11.95
N SER A 271 -20.85 -5.89 -10.77
CA SER A 271 -22.24 -5.76 -10.34
C SER A 271 -22.84 -4.72 -11.25
N LYS A 272 -23.74 -5.18 -12.15
CA LYS A 272 -24.59 -4.30 -12.95
C LYS A 272 -25.25 -3.33 -11.96
N VAL A 273 -24.79 -2.10 -11.93
CA VAL A 273 -25.51 -1.02 -11.25
C VAL A 273 -26.89 -0.97 -11.91
N PRO A 274 -27.99 -1.17 -11.17
CA PRO A 274 -29.31 -1.02 -11.76
C PRO A 274 -29.40 0.42 -12.27
N ALA A 275 -29.68 0.59 -13.56
CA ALA A 275 -30.01 1.88 -14.13
C ALA A 275 -31.22 2.41 -13.35
N ARG A 276 -31.08 3.57 -12.71
CA ARG A 276 -32.19 4.35 -12.15
C ARG A 276 -32.77 5.26 -13.22
#